data_49f98ff98275e56fa1fe2449cd61146b
#
_entry.id   49f98ff98275e56fa1fe2449cd61146b
#
_cell.length_a   1.000
_cell.length_b   1.000
_cell.length_c   1.000
_cell.angle_alpha   90.00
_cell.angle_beta   90.00
_cell.angle_gamma   90.00
#
_symmetry.space_group_name_H-M   'P 1'
#
loop_
_entity.id
_entity.type
_entity.pdbx_description
1 polymer ?
#
loop_
_entity_poly.entity_id
_entity_poly.type
_entity_poly.pdbx_seq_one_letter_code
_entity_poly.pdbx_strand_id
1 'polypeptide(L)'
;ETQEGVIIRHNWDEIRRLMWDYVGIVRSNNLLKNADVAMKNISQEVDEFYSKYFISSDLIELRNISLVATLTIKSALKRKESRGLHYSLDYPNLLKTAKPTILDPKKINL
;
A
#
# COMPACT_ATOMS: atom_id res chain seq x y z
N GLU A 1 4.58 9.37 -26.54
CA GLU A 1 4.74 8.62 -25.28
C GLU A 1 4.93 7.14 -25.57
N THR A 2 5.84 6.50 -24.86
CA THR A 2 6.13 5.08 -25.04
C THR A 2 5.07 4.22 -24.36
N GLN A 3 4.93 2.96 -24.79
CA GLN A 3 4.07 1.98 -24.14
C GLN A 3 4.45 1.79 -22.66
N GLU A 4 5.76 1.77 -22.37
CA GLU A 4 6.26 1.69 -20.99
C GLU A 4 5.80 2.88 -20.16
N GLY A 5 5.90 4.08 -20.71
CA GLY A 5 5.49 5.30 -20.01
C GLY A 5 4.01 5.31 -19.69
N VAL A 6 3.16 4.80 -20.58
CA VAL A 6 1.70 4.68 -20.35
C VAL A 6 1.43 3.71 -19.20
N ILE A 7 2.09 2.57 -19.18
CA ILE A 7 1.90 1.56 -18.11
C ILE A 7 2.35 2.08 -16.77
N ILE A 8 3.52 2.74 -16.71
CA ILE A 8 4.05 3.32 -15.48
C ILE A 8 3.08 4.37 -14.92
N ARG A 9 2.61 5.28 -15.76
CA ARG A 9 1.67 6.33 -15.35
C ARG A 9 0.36 5.74 -14.85
N HIS A 10 -0.17 4.74 -15.56
CA HIS A 10 -1.43 4.08 -15.18
C HIS A 10 -1.31 3.46 -13.79
N ASN A 11 -0.24 2.72 -13.52
CA ASN A 11 -0.04 2.09 -12.22
C ASN A 11 0.20 3.11 -11.10
N TRP A 12 0.93 4.20 -11.38
CA TRP A 12 1.09 5.31 -10.45
C TRP A 12 -0.26 5.89 -10.03
N ASP A 13 -1.11 6.16 -11.02
CA ASP A 13 -2.42 6.75 -10.78
C ASP A 13 -3.33 5.80 -10.02
N GLU A 14 -3.29 4.51 -10.30
CA GLU A 14 -4.04 3.49 -9.56
C GLU A 14 -3.62 3.44 -8.09
N ILE A 15 -2.32 3.39 -7.81
CA ILE A 15 -1.79 3.36 -6.44
C ILE A 15 -2.22 4.63 -5.69
N ARG A 16 -2.06 5.79 -6.31
CA ARG A 16 -2.42 7.06 -5.70
C ARG A 16 -3.91 7.13 -5.37
N ARG A 17 -4.76 6.71 -6.30
CA ARG A 17 -6.21 6.70 -6.12
C ARG A 17 -6.63 5.71 -5.04
N LEU A 18 -6.04 4.51 -5.05
CA LEU A 18 -6.28 3.49 -4.04
C LEU A 18 -5.95 4.00 -2.64
N MET A 19 -4.78 4.61 -2.48
CA MET A 19 -4.35 5.13 -1.18
C MET A 19 -5.24 6.27 -0.70
N TRP A 20 -5.69 7.13 -1.61
CA TRP A 20 -6.59 8.22 -1.27
C TRP A 20 -7.97 7.70 -0.86
N ASP A 21 -8.55 6.78 -1.65
CA ASP A 21 -9.94 6.33 -1.45
C ASP A 21 -10.10 5.36 -0.28
N TYR A 22 -9.14 4.44 -0.11
CA TYR A 22 -9.29 3.34 0.85
C TYR A 22 -8.39 3.44 2.07
N VAL A 23 -7.32 4.21 2.02
CA VAL A 23 -6.30 4.28 3.07
C VAL A 23 -6.14 5.72 3.59
N GLY A 24 -7.10 6.57 3.30
CA GLY A 24 -7.08 7.98 3.73
C GLY A 24 -7.19 8.16 5.25
N ILE A 25 -7.58 9.35 5.69
CA ILE A 25 -7.54 9.74 7.11
C ILE A 25 -8.45 8.86 7.97
N VAL A 26 -9.67 8.60 7.49
CA VAL A 26 -10.62 7.72 8.19
C VAL A 26 -10.53 6.33 7.62
N ARG A 27 -10.13 5.38 8.43
CA ARG A 27 -9.86 4.00 8.02
C ARG A 27 -10.85 3.03 8.64
N SER A 28 -11.10 1.92 7.96
CA SER A 28 -11.86 0.79 8.49
C SER A 28 -11.19 -0.50 8.04
N ASN A 29 -11.40 -1.59 8.77
CA ASN A 29 -10.87 -2.89 8.37
C ASN A 29 -11.34 -3.29 7.00
N ASN A 30 -12.60 -3.02 6.68
CA ASN A 30 -13.19 -3.39 5.39
C ASN A 30 -12.50 -2.67 4.22
N LEU A 31 -12.32 -1.36 4.34
CA LEU A 31 -11.61 -0.57 3.34
C LEU A 31 -10.14 -0.99 3.22
N LEU A 32 -9.48 -1.22 4.36
CA LEU A 32 -8.07 -1.63 4.36
C LEU A 32 -7.88 -3.03 3.76
N LYS A 33 -8.79 -3.96 4.02
CA LYS A 33 -8.74 -5.31 3.41
C LYS A 33 -8.94 -5.24 1.90
N ASN A 34 -9.87 -4.41 1.44
CA ASN A 34 -10.09 -4.20 0.02
C ASN A 34 -8.86 -3.58 -0.64
N ALA A 35 -8.23 -2.62 0.03
CA ALA A 35 -6.99 -2.02 -0.44
C ALA A 35 -5.86 -3.04 -0.51
N ASP A 36 -5.75 -3.92 0.48
CA ASP A 36 -4.71 -4.96 0.51
C ASP A 36 -4.84 -5.91 -0.69
N VAL A 37 -6.06 -6.36 -0.99
CA VAL A 37 -6.32 -7.22 -2.16
C VAL A 37 -6.00 -6.49 -3.46
N ALA A 38 -6.47 -5.26 -3.62
CA ALA A 38 -6.22 -4.47 -4.83
C ALA A 38 -4.73 -4.18 -5.00
N MET A 39 -4.02 -3.85 -3.91
CA MET A 39 -2.59 -3.56 -3.97
C MET A 39 -1.77 -4.80 -4.31
N LYS A 40 -2.20 -5.97 -3.85
CA LYS A 40 -1.56 -7.24 -4.21
C LYS A 40 -1.59 -7.45 -5.73
N ASN A 41 -2.71 -7.18 -6.38
CA ASN A 41 -2.83 -7.28 -7.83
C ASN A 41 -1.95 -6.27 -8.54
N ILE A 42 -1.93 -5.02 -8.08
CA ILE A 42 -1.08 -3.97 -8.64
C ILE A 42 0.40 -4.34 -8.48
N SER A 43 0.81 -4.83 -7.32
CA SER A 43 2.19 -5.24 -7.05
C SER A 43 2.64 -6.36 -7.98
N GLN A 44 1.78 -7.34 -8.24
CA GLN A 44 2.07 -8.42 -9.17
C GLN A 44 2.29 -7.89 -10.60
N GLU A 45 1.43 -6.99 -11.03
CA GLU A 45 1.54 -6.34 -12.35
C GLU A 45 2.84 -5.54 -12.48
N VAL A 46 3.18 -4.77 -11.44
CA VAL A 46 4.41 -3.99 -11.40
C VAL A 46 5.64 -4.89 -11.45
N ASP A 47 5.65 -5.98 -10.69
CA ASP A 47 6.77 -6.94 -10.67
C ASP A 47 6.93 -7.63 -12.01
N GLU A 48 5.85 -8.03 -12.66
CA GLU A 48 5.89 -8.62 -14.00
C GLU A 48 6.42 -7.62 -15.02
N PHE A 49 5.97 -6.39 -14.96
CA PHE A 49 6.44 -5.32 -15.83
C PHE A 49 7.92 -5.04 -15.61
N TYR A 50 8.35 -4.95 -14.34
CA TYR A 50 9.74 -4.71 -13.97
C TYR A 50 10.68 -5.79 -14.54
N SER A 51 10.22 -7.05 -14.61
CA SER A 51 11.03 -8.14 -15.13
C SER A 51 11.16 -8.14 -16.66
N LYS A 52 10.25 -7.47 -17.37
CA LYS A 52 10.18 -7.50 -18.84
C LYS A 52 10.89 -6.35 -19.53
N TYR A 53 11.06 -5.22 -18.84
CA TYR A 53 11.56 -3.98 -19.46
C TYR A 53 12.89 -3.57 -18.87
N PHE A 54 13.61 -2.73 -19.61
CA PHE A 54 14.85 -2.15 -19.12
C PHE A 54 14.58 -1.28 -17.90
N ILE A 55 15.49 -1.37 -16.93
CA ILE A 55 15.37 -0.59 -15.69
C ILE A 55 15.58 0.88 -16.01
N SER A 56 14.62 1.70 -15.59
CA SER A 56 14.67 3.15 -15.65
C SER A 56 14.41 3.71 -14.25
N SER A 57 14.73 5.00 -14.04
CA SER A 57 14.43 5.64 -12.76
C SER A 57 12.92 5.63 -12.45
N ASP A 58 12.09 5.86 -13.46
CA ASP A 58 10.63 5.86 -13.29
C ASP A 58 10.10 4.48 -12.90
N LEU A 59 10.66 3.42 -13.48
CA LEU A 59 10.27 2.05 -13.15
C LEU A 59 10.70 1.66 -11.75
N ILE A 60 11.89 2.08 -11.33
CA ILE A 60 12.37 1.87 -9.95
C ILE A 60 11.47 2.61 -8.96
N GLU A 61 11.10 3.85 -9.25
CA GLU A 61 10.20 4.63 -8.39
C GLU A 61 8.83 3.98 -8.29
N LEU A 62 8.29 3.47 -9.39
CA LEU A 62 7.01 2.76 -9.39
C LEU A 62 7.05 1.53 -8.49
N ARG A 63 8.12 0.74 -8.59
CA ARG A 63 8.31 -0.43 -7.74
C ARG A 63 8.41 -0.04 -6.27
N ASN A 64 9.13 1.03 -5.97
CA ASN A 64 9.29 1.52 -4.61
C ASN A 64 7.97 2.03 -4.01
N ILE A 65 7.19 2.80 -4.77
CA ILE A 65 5.91 3.29 -4.26
C ILE A 65 4.90 2.14 -4.06
N SER A 66 4.95 1.13 -4.91
CA SER A 66 4.14 -0.08 -4.75
C SER A 66 4.48 -0.78 -3.44
N LEU A 67 5.76 -0.92 -3.12
CA LEU A 67 6.21 -1.52 -1.86
C LEU A 67 5.79 -0.68 -0.65
N VAL A 68 6.00 0.63 -0.70
CA VAL A 68 5.61 1.55 0.38
C VAL A 68 4.11 1.51 0.62
N ALA A 69 3.30 1.51 -0.44
CA ALA A 69 1.84 1.42 -0.32
C ALA A 69 1.43 0.09 0.35
N THR A 70 2.02 -1.02 -0.09
CA THR A 70 1.76 -2.34 0.50
C THR A 70 2.08 -2.36 1.99
N LEU A 71 3.23 -1.85 2.38
CA LEU A 71 3.66 -1.80 3.79
C LEU A 71 2.76 -0.89 4.62
N THR A 72 2.34 0.24 4.06
CA THR A 72 1.42 1.17 4.74
C THR A 72 0.08 0.50 5.03
N ILE A 73 -0.50 -0.19 4.05
CA ILE A 73 -1.77 -0.90 4.20
C ILE A 73 -1.65 -2.01 5.26
N LYS A 74 -0.61 -2.81 5.19
CA LYS A 74 -0.39 -3.90 6.15
C LYS A 74 -0.15 -3.38 7.56
N SER A 75 0.59 -2.28 7.71
CA SER A 75 0.80 -1.64 9.00
C SER A 75 -0.51 -1.11 9.58
N ALA A 76 -1.34 -0.48 8.75
CA ALA A 76 -2.64 0.04 9.18
C ALA A 76 -3.58 -1.09 9.62
N LEU A 77 -3.60 -2.21 8.89
CA LEU A 77 -4.40 -3.39 9.25
C LEU A 77 -3.95 -3.99 10.59
N LYS A 78 -2.66 -3.97 10.86
CA LYS A 78 -2.09 -4.55 12.08
C LYS A 78 -2.36 -3.69 13.31
N ARG A 79 -2.52 -2.36 13.15
CA ARG A 79 -2.73 -1.45 14.26
C ARG A 79 -4.21 -1.35 14.63
N LYS A 80 -4.58 -2.01 15.72
CA LYS A 80 -5.97 -2.12 16.19
C LYS A 80 -6.28 -1.07 17.25
N GLU A 81 -6.04 0.19 16.90
CA GLU A 81 -6.31 1.35 17.73
C GLU A 81 -6.37 2.59 16.84
N SER A 82 -6.90 3.68 17.40
CA SER A 82 -6.77 5.00 16.78
C SER A 82 -5.75 5.80 17.58
N ARG A 83 -4.64 6.20 16.92
CA ARG A 83 -3.54 6.92 17.55
C ARG A 83 -2.87 7.82 16.51
N GLY A 84 -2.63 9.05 16.87
CA GLY A 84 -2.03 10.02 15.96
C GLY A 84 -2.90 10.21 14.72
N LEU A 85 -2.29 10.11 13.53
CA LEU A 85 -3.00 10.24 12.26
C LEU A 85 -3.75 8.96 11.85
N HIS A 86 -3.50 7.84 12.53
CA HIS A 86 -4.22 6.59 12.26
C HIS A 86 -5.55 6.61 13.01
N TYR A 87 -6.65 6.80 12.29
CA TYR A 87 -8.00 6.74 12.81
C TYR A 87 -8.75 5.58 12.16
N SER A 88 -9.18 4.61 13.00
CA SER A 88 -9.91 3.44 12.54
C SER A 88 -11.32 3.42 13.10
N LEU A 89 -12.32 3.28 12.24
CA LEU A 89 -13.71 3.15 12.65
C LEU A 89 -13.96 1.88 13.47
N ASP A 90 -13.20 0.82 13.20
CA ASP A 90 -13.33 -0.46 13.91
C ASP A 90 -12.64 -0.43 15.28
N TYR A 91 -11.62 0.41 15.44
CA TYR A 91 -10.82 0.54 16.65
C TYR A 91 -10.66 2.01 17.02
N PRO A 92 -11.75 2.70 17.49
CA PRO A 92 -11.70 4.15 17.70
C PRO A 92 -10.91 4.57 18.93
N ASN A 93 -10.59 3.66 19.84
CA ASN A 93 -9.95 3.96 21.11
C ASN A 93 -8.45 3.68 21.06
N LEU A 94 -7.70 4.36 21.94
CA LEU A 94 -6.30 4.09 22.18
C LEU A 94 -6.11 2.79 22.96
N LEU A 95 -5.08 2.01 22.62
CA LEU A 95 -4.63 0.94 23.49
C LEU A 95 -3.92 1.53 24.73
N LYS A 96 -3.94 0.78 25.83
CA LYS A 96 -3.32 1.24 27.09
C LYS A 96 -1.84 1.53 26.94
N THR A 97 -1.14 0.72 26.16
CA THR A 97 0.30 0.86 25.94
C THR A 97 0.55 1.15 24.47
N ALA A 98 1.28 2.24 24.21
CA ALA A 98 1.74 2.56 22.87
C ALA A 98 2.87 1.60 22.49
N LYS A 99 2.69 0.87 21.39
CA LYS A 99 3.70 -0.05 20.86
C LYS A 99 3.94 0.26 19.40
N PRO A 100 5.17 0.11 18.91
CA PRO A 100 5.43 0.26 17.48
C PRO A 100 4.77 -0.86 16.70
N THR A 101 4.34 -0.56 15.46
CA THR A 101 3.89 -1.56 14.51
C THR A 101 5.11 -2.13 13.80
N ILE A 102 5.30 -3.43 13.91
CA ILE A 102 6.44 -4.12 13.33
C ILE A 102 5.92 -5.16 12.32
N LEU A 103 6.44 -5.11 11.09
CA LEU A 103 6.17 -6.09 10.07
C LEU A 103 7.41 -6.96 9.88
N ASP A 104 7.23 -8.28 10.00
CA ASP A 104 8.31 -9.24 9.77
C ASP A 104 8.26 -9.69 8.31
N PRO A 105 9.33 -9.47 7.52
CA PRO A 105 9.35 -9.87 6.11
C PRO A 105 9.12 -11.37 5.90
N LYS A 106 9.43 -12.19 6.90
CA LYS A 106 9.24 -13.64 6.84
C LYS A 106 7.78 -14.06 7.04
N LYS A 107 6.97 -13.20 7.68
CA LYS A 107 5.57 -13.49 8.03
C LYS A 107 4.56 -12.79 7.15
N ILE A 108 4.98 -11.80 6.38
CA ILE A 108 4.11 -11.09 5.45
C ILE A 108 4.45 -11.51 4.03
N ASN A 109 3.42 -11.58 3.20
CA ASN A 109 3.56 -11.96 1.80
C ASN A 109 3.59 -10.67 0.97
N LEU A 110 4.77 -10.30 0.53
CA LEU A 110 4.98 -9.09 -0.29
C LEU A 110 4.95 -9.40 -1.77
#